data_6df3c45a15714759417c13b0ae949046
#
_entry.id   6df3c45a15714759417c13b0ae949046
#
_cell.length_a   1.000
_cell.length_b   1.000
_cell.length_c   1.000
_cell.angle_alpha   90.00
_cell.angle_beta   90.00
_cell.angle_gamma   90.00
#
_symmetry.space_group_name_H-M   'P 1'
#
loop_
_entity.id
_entity.type
_entity.pdbx_description
1 polymer ?
#
loop_
_entity_poly.entity_id
_entity_poly.type
_entity_poly.pdbx_seq_one_letter_code
_entity_poly.pdbx_strand_id
1 'polypeptide(L)'
;MPSFMADMIGSFAAFLTTICWLPQTIKIIKTKETSAISLVSQTIFASGVILWLVYGVMIVSWPIIAANFTTLLLLIIIIYLKIRHG
;
A
#
# COMPACT_ATOMS: atom_id res chain seq x y z
N MET A 1 20.48 -0.65 11.58
CA MET A 1 20.64 -1.91 10.88
C MET A 1 19.51 -2.88 11.24
N PRO A 2 18.82 -3.42 10.27
CA PRO A 2 17.74 -4.34 10.58
C PRO A 2 18.30 -5.66 11.12
N SER A 3 17.69 -6.16 12.18
CA SER A 3 18.03 -7.44 12.75
C SER A 3 17.15 -8.51 12.12
N PHE A 4 17.55 -9.78 12.27
CA PHE A 4 16.74 -10.90 11.81
C PHE A 4 15.35 -10.86 12.45
N MET A 5 15.27 -10.55 13.74
CA MET A 5 14.00 -10.47 14.45
C MET A 5 13.14 -9.33 13.92
N ALA A 6 13.74 -8.16 13.65
CA ALA A 6 13.01 -7.03 13.10
C ALA A 6 12.46 -7.36 11.72
N ASP A 7 13.25 -8.04 10.88
CA ASP A 7 12.80 -8.45 9.56
C ASP A 7 11.66 -9.45 9.63
N MET A 8 11.70 -10.38 10.58
CA MET A 8 10.63 -11.35 10.76
C MET A 8 9.32 -10.67 11.18
N ILE A 9 9.41 -9.76 12.14
CA ILE A 9 8.23 -9.02 12.61
C ILE A 9 7.67 -8.16 11.49
N GLY A 10 8.53 -7.47 10.76
CA GLY A 10 8.10 -6.64 9.64
C GLY A 10 7.45 -7.45 8.53
N SER A 11 8.02 -8.60 8.21
CA SER A 11 7.47 -9.48 7.16
C SER A 11 6.12 -10.04 7.58
N PHE A 12 5.97 -10.45 8.84
CA PHE A 12 4.71 -10.98 9.34
C PHE A 12 3.64 -9.91 9.37
N ALA A 13 3.99 -8.70 9.80
CA ALA A 13 3.07 -7.57 9.81
C ALA A 13 2.61 -7.23 8.39
N ALA A 14 3.53 -7.20 7.43
CA ALA A 14 3.21 -6.93 6.03
C ALA A 14 2.28 -8.01 5.46
N PHE A 15 2.52 -9.27 5.82
CA PHE A 15 1.67 -10.37 5.38
C PHE A 15 0.25 -10.23 5.90
N LEU A 16 0.09 -9.93 7.18
CA LEU A 16 -1.22 -9.78 7.79
C LEU A 16 -2.00 -8.60 7.20
N THR A 17 -1.34 -7.45 7.04
CA THR A 17 -2.01 -6.28 6.49
C THR A 17 -2.38 -6.48 5.03
N THR A 18 -1.54 -7.18 4.29
CA THR A 18 -1.83 -7.48 2.88
C THR A 18 -3.02 -8.42 2.75
N ILE A 19 -3.09 -9.47 3.56
CA ILE A 19 -4.23 -10.39 3.56
C ILE A 19 -5.53 -9.67 3.90
N CYS A 20 -5.47 -8.72 4.84
CA CYS A 20 -6.64 -7.97 5.27
C CYS A 20 -7.09 -6.97 4.20
N TRP A 21 -6.15 -6.31 3.57
CA TRP A 21 -6.40 -5.18 2.67
C TRP A 21 -6.57 -5.57 1.21
N LEU A 22 -5.81 -6.57 0.75
CA LEU A 22 -5.75 -6.92 -0.67
C LEU A 22 -7.09 -7.40 -1.26
N PRO A 23 -7.87 -8.25 -0.57
CA PRO A 23 -9.15 -8.67 -1.14
C PRO A 23 -10.11 -7.50 -1.39
N GLN A 24 -10.16 -6.53 -0.48
CA GLN A 24 -11.00 -5.35 -0.65
C GLN A 24 -10.53 -4.52 -1.83
N THR A 25 -9.22 -4.37 -1.97
CA THR A 25 -8.62 -3.61 -3.06
C THR A 25 -8.92 -4.26 -4.40
N ILE A 26 -8.78 -5.58 -4.50
CA ILE A 26 -9.08 -6.31 -5.73
C ILE A 26 -10.56 -6.17 -6.09
N LYS A 27 -11.43 -6.22 -5.11
CA LYS A 27 -12.87 -6.04 -5.35
C LYS A 27 -13.16 -4.66 -5.92
N ILE A 28 -12.56 -3.62 -5.37
CA ILE A 28 -12.73 -2.26 -5.88
C ILE A 28 -12.25 -2.16 -7.32
N ILE A 29 -11.11 -2.76 -7.63
CA ILE A 29 -10.56 -2.72 -8.99
C ILE A 29 -11.46 -3.46 -9.96
N LYS A 30 -11.98 -4.63 -9.58
CA LYS A 30 -12.83 -5.44 -10.44
C LYS A 30 -14.19 -4.80 -10.69
N THR A 31 -14.81 -4.26 -9.66
CA THR A 31 -16.15 -3.68 -9.76
C THR A 31 -16.13 -2.22 -10.19
N LYS A 32 -14.95 -1.58 -10.11
CA LYS A 32 -14.77 -0.15 -10.36
C LYS A 32 -15.69 0.71 -9.48
N GLU A 33 -16.03 0.18 -8.30
CA GLU A 33 -16.91 0.85 -7.35
C GLU A 33 -16.08 1.74 -6.43
N THR A 34 -15.95 3.00 -6.82
CA THR A 34 -15.12 3.97 -6.11
C THR A 34 -15.90 5.08 -5.46
N SER A 35 -17.23 5.01 -5.48
CA SER A 35 -18.08 6.10 -4.99
C SER A 35 -17.84 6.41 -3.51
N ALA A 36 -17.54 5.41 -2.71
CA ALA A 36 -17.31 5.57 -1.28
C ALA A 36 -15.87 5.98 -0.94
N ILE A 37 -15.00 6.08 -1.93
CA ILE A 37 -13.58 6.37 -1.71
C ILE A 37 -13.34 7.88 -1.83
N SER A 38 -12.61 8.44 -0.86
CA SER A 38 -12.22 9.85 -0.89
C SER A 38 -10.90 10.00 -1.65
N LEU A 39 -10.92 10.80 -2.72
CA LEU A 39 -9.70 11.07 -3.48
C LEU A 39 -8.65 11.76 -2.61
N VAL A 40 -9.07 12.68 -1.74
CA VAL A 40 -8.16 13.38 -0.84
C VAL A 40 -7.48 12.39 0.11
N SER A 41 -8.26 11.50 0.73
CA SER A 41 -7.71 10.50 1.64
C SER A 41 -6.74 9.57 0.94
N GLN A 42 -7.08 9.12 -0.27
CA GLN A 42 -6.21 8.23 -1.04
C GLN A 42 -4.89 8.92 -1.40
N THR A 43 -4.96 10.20 -1.77
CA THR A 43 -3.75 10.96 -2.11
C THR A 43 -2.85 11.15 -0.90
N ILE A 44 -3.42 11.45 0.26
CA ILE A 44 -2.65 11.59 1.50
C ILE A 44 -2.01 10.25 1.88
N PHE A 45 -2.77 9.17 1.77
CA PHE A 45 -2.25 7.84 2.07
C PHE A 45 -1.12 7.46 1.11
N ALA A 46 -1.29 7.73 -0.18
CA ALA A 46 -0.24 7.46 -1.17
C ALA A 46 1.03 8.24 -0.86
N SER A 47 0.90 9.49 -0.42
CA SER A 47 2.05 10.30 -0.02
C SER A 47 2.80 9.65 1.14
N GLY A 48 2.07 9.15 2.13
CA GLY A 48 2.66 8.43 3.26
C GLY A 48 3.36 7.15 2.82
N VAL A 49 2.76 6.43 1.89
CA VAL A 49 3.35 5.19 1.35
C VAL A 49 4.66 5.49 0.64
N ILE A 50 4.71 6.58 -0.13
CA ILE A 50 5.94 7.00 -0.82
C ILE A 50 7.04 7.32 0.20
N LEU A 51 6.70 8.05 1.26
CA LEU A 51 7.66 8.37 2.30
C LEU A 51 8.17 7.11 3.01
N TRP A 52 7.28 6.17 3.29
CA TRP A 52 7.68 4.89 3.89
C TRP A 52 8.58 4.10 2.95
N LEU A 53 8.30 4.14 1.65
CA LEU A 53 9.13 3.45 0.66
C LEU A 53 10.53 4.05 0.64
N VAL A 54 10.65 5.38 0.64
CA VAL A 54 11.94 6.05 0.71
C VAL A 54 12.69 5.66 1.98
N TYR A 55 12.00 5.67 3.11
CA TYR A 55 12.59 5.27 4.38
C TYR A 55 13.10 3.82 4.33
N GLY A 56 12.27 2.92 3.77
CA GLY A 56 12.65 1.52 3.64
C GLY A 56 13.89 1.33 2.80
N VAL A 57 14.03 2.09 1.72
CA VAL A 57 15.21 2.03 0.86
C VAL A 57 16.43 2.54 1.61
N MET A 58 16.27 3.61 2.38
CA MET A 58 17.38 4.20 3.13
C MET A 58 17.96 3.26 4.18
N ILE A 59 17.11 2.46 4.83
CA ILE A 59 17.55 1.50 5.84
C ILE A 59 17.72 0.09 5.30
N VAL A 60 17.48 -0.09 4.00
CA VAL A 60 17.56 -1.39 3.32
C VAL A 60 16.67 -2.44 4.01
N SER A 61 15.41 -2.07 4.22
CA SER A 61 14.43 -2.99 4.82
C SER A 61 13.55 -3.57 3.73
N TRP A 62 13.83 -4.80 3.32
CA TRP A 62 13.08 -5.45 2.24
C TRP A 62 11.60 -5.62 2.56
N PRO A 63 11.18 -5.96 3.80
CA PRO A 63 9.74 -6.02 4.10
C PRO A 63 9.03 -4.69 3.86
N ILE A 64 9.63 -3.58 4.28
CA ILE A 64 9.05 -2.25 4.09
C ILE A 64 9.01 -1.89 2.60
N ILE A 65 10.09 -2.17 1.88
CA ILE A 65 10.16 -1.88 0.44
C ILE A 65 9.08 -2.66 -0.30
N ALA A 66 9.01 -3.97 -0.09
CA ALA A 66 8.07 -4.82 -0.80
C ALA A 66 6.62 -4.45 -0.50
N ALA A 67 6.29 -4.26 0.78
CA ALA A 67 4.92 -3.94 1.19
C ALA A 67 4.47 -2.61 0.63
N ASN A 68 5.32 -1.58 0.72
CA ASN A 68 4.92 -0.24 0.30
C ASN A 68 4.94 -0.09 -1.21
N PHE A 69 5.86 -0.76 -1.91
CA PHE A 69 5.87 -0.73 -3.36
C PHE A 69 4.60 -1.36 -3.92
N THR A 70 4.21 -2.52 -3.40
CA THR A 70 2.96 -3.20 -3.82
C THR A 70 1.75 -2.32 -3.52
N THR A 71 1.69 -1.75 -2.33
CA THR A 71 0.59 -0.87 -1.93
C THR A 71 0.51 0.34 -2.85
N LEU A 72 1.64 0.94 -3.20
CA LEU A 72 1.68 2.10 -4.07
C LEU A 72 1.12 1.79 -5.45
N LEU A 73 1.50 0.65 -6.03
CA LEU A 73 0.99 0.25 -7.34
C LEU A 73 -0.53 0.11 -7.32
N LEU A 74 -1.06 -0.51 -6.28
CA LEU A 74 -2.51 -0.70 -6.17
C LEU A 74 -3.22 0.63 -5.91
N LEU A 75 -2.62 1.52 -5.13
CA LEU A 75 -3.18 2.84 -4.88
C LEU A 75 -3.23 3.68 -6.15
N ILE A 76 -2.22 3.58 -6.99
CA ILE A 76 -2.22 4.30 -8.27
C ILE A 76 -3.40 3.85 -9.11
N ILE A 77 -3.67 2.54 -9.16
CA ILE A 77 -4.81 2.00 -9.90
C ILE A 77 -6.13 2.52 -9.31
N ILE A 78 -6.25 2.50 -7.99
CA ILE A 78 -7.47 2.97 -7.30
C ILE A 78 -7.71 4.45 -7.54
N ILE A 79 -6.66 5.26 -7.43
CA ILE A 79 -6.77 6.71 -7.67
C ILE A 79 -7.16 6.98 -9.12
N TYR A 80 -6.57 6.23 -10.05
CA TYR A 80 -6.94 6.36 -11.47
C TYR A 80 -8.42 6.05 -11.68
N LEU A 81 -8.90 4.96 -11.09
CA LEU A 81 -10.31 4.58 -11.21
C LEU A 81 -11.23 5.61 -10.55
N LYS A 82 -10.82 6.17 -9.41
CA LYS A 82 -11.61 7.20 -8.74
C LYS A 82 -11.76 8.43 -9.61
N ILE A 83 -10.68 8.88 -10.24
CA ILE A 83 -10.70 10.03 -11.13
C ILE A 83 -11.57 9.76 -12.36
N ARG A 84 -11.49 8.54 -12.88
CA ARG A 84 -12.20 8.21 -14.12
C ARG A 84 -13.68 7.90 -13.91
N HIS A 85 -14.04 7.29 -12.79
CA HIS A 85 -15.42 6.83 -12.56
C HIS A 85 -16.15 7.60 -11.47
N GLY A 86 -15.44 8.42 -10.72
CA GLY A 86 -16.04 9.28 -9.70
C GLY A 86 -16.33 8.59 -8.37
#